data_5971fa49f0aba9aa388a5cc866c04f21
#
_entry.id   5971fa49f0aba9aa388a5cc866c04f21
#
_cell.length_a   1.000
_cell.length_b   1.000
_cell.length_c   1.000
_cell.angle_alpha   90.00
_cell.angle_beta   90.00
_cell.angle_gamma   90.00
#
_symmetry.space_group_name_H-M   'P 1'
#
loop_
_entity.id
_entity.type
_entity.pdbx_description
1 polymer ?
#
loop_
_entity_poly.entity_id
_entity_poly.type
_entity_poly.pdbx_seq_one_letter_code
_entity_poly.pdbx_strand_id
1 'polypeptide(L)'
;MTAYVHIGTMKTGTSSIQNFLYLNRSLLQKQNYYYPISIKNIGRLNDHNPFAHKFNTLLNKTDDLKIFSREFKNLNNEIKMCNCDKIIISMENVQWLLNSQQKIKYFYDFLIYIFDNIKIIVYLRDVAELFISMCSQAIKDDSHLDYHFLYPYQNKKSKILSDYKQTLQWWGEIFGKENLIVRLFNKNEFYRGDLLKDFIYSVDLKWDEKFQIPIKENETLDLIGFELLSRVNRLKPFMFKSRYFDIVEYFDRNCTNVKQYSHLKFQPPKEIMQSYINYFEESNEWVRQEFFPHKERLFPKKDLSNYKENYELKEMKPEYWDKIAEFIADIVSTKNQNIADKTIIIQNKDKVIVNQTNQINSLQTTLKDNKAHLIQAQNLNNTLNKTIQEKDIIINSNTNQIDQLQNNIKEKIKQLHILQNSIQEKSTQLNQLQSKLSFQTQYGTAKSRIQNQLSYKLGQAMIVNSKSFLGYLIMPMALLSIMISHKQEQKIYQEKIKKNPSLKLPPLESYPDYKEALKEKECLTYKLGEALIKASNNWYGGGYIKLWFEMRKI
;
A
#
# COMPACT_ATOMS: atom_id res chain seq x y z
N MET A 1 23.06 -17.92 11.93
CA MET A 1 22.08 -17.43 10.91
C MET A 1 22.69 -16.30 10.11
N THR A 2 22.58 -16.33 8.79
CA THR A 2 23.18 -15.33 7.90
C THR A 2 22.10 -14.48 7.24
N ALA A 3 22.22 -13.15 7.28
CA ALA A 3 21.37 -12.24 6.55
C ALA A 3 22.06 -11.77 5.26
N TYR A 4 21.36 -11.89 4.13
CA TYR A 4 21.69 -11.26 2.87
C TYR A 4 20.84 -10.00 2.73
N VAL A 5 21.44 -8.84 2.86
CA VAL A 5 20.73 -7.54 2.83
C VAL A 5 21.02 -6.86 1.50
N HIS A 6 20.04 -6.89 0.60
CA HIS A 6 20.10 -6.20 -0.68
C HIS A 6 19.68 -4.73 -0.49
N ILE A 7 20.62 -3.82 -0.69
CA ILE A 7 20.46 -2.38 -0.43
C ILE A 7 20.18 -1.55 -1.70
N GLY A 8 19.96 -2.17 -2.82
CA GLY A 8 19.78 -1.51 -4.10
C GLY A 8 21.06 -1.60 -4.95
N THR A 9 21.49 -0.59 -5.69
CA THR A 9 20.95 0.78 -5.70
C THR A 9 19.56 0.86 -6.34
N MET A 10 18.91 2.01 -6.19
CA MET A 10 17.66 2.27 -6.93
C MET A 10 17.88 2.07 -8.43
N LYS A 11 16.84 1.61 -9.15
CA LYS A 11 16.86 1.45 -10.62
C LYS A 11 17.86 0.40 -11.14
N THR A 12 18.13 -0.62 -10.33
CA THR A 12 18.96 -1.78 -10.69
C THR A 12 18.14 -3.09 -10.72
N GLY A 13 16.88 -3.00 -11.12
CA GLY A 13 15.99 -4.17 -11.22
C GLY A 13 15.52 -4.71 -9.88
N THR A 14 15.55 -3.90 -8.84
CA THR A 14 15.16 -4.24 -7.46
C THR A 14 13.74 -4.80 -7.39
N SER A 15 12.76 -4.20 -8.09
CA SER A 15 11.38 -4.70 -8.14
C SER A 15 11.29 -6.12 -8.72
N SER A 16 12.07 -6.43 -9.76
CA SER A 16 12.11 -7.78 -10.35
C SER A 16 12.67 -8.80 -9.36
N ILE A 17 13.75 -8.44 -8.64
CA ILE A 17 14.33 -9.27 -7.58
C ILE A 17 13.31 -9.49 -6.44
N GLN A 18 12.66 -8.45 -5.98
CA GLN A 18 11.70 -8.49 -4.86
C GLN A 18 10.46 -9.31 -5.22
N ASN A 19 9.90 -9.12 -6.42
CA ASN A 19 8.78 -9.90 -6.91
C ASN A 19 9.18 -11.38 -7.07
N PHE A 20 10.36 -11.66 -7.60
CA PHE A 20 10.88 -13.00 -7.72
C PHE A 20 11.02 -13.69 -6.36
N LEU A 21 11.63 -13.03 -5.39
CA LEU A 21 11.79 -13.56 -4.02
C LEU A 21 10.44 -13.82 -3.37
N TYR A 22 9.48 -12.93 -3.55
CA TYR A 22 8.15 -13.08 -2.99
C TYR A 22 7.37 -14.24 -3.62
N LEU A 23 7.39 -14.39 -4.95
CA LEU A 23 6.71 -15.46 -5.66
C LEU A 23 7.28 -16.85 -5.27
N ASN A 24 8.57 -16.91 -5.02
CA ASN A 24 9.28 -18.16 -4.80
C ASN A 24 9.55 -18.49 -3.33
N ARG A 25 8.93 -17.78 -2.37
CA ARG A 25 9.18 -17.97 -0.93
C ARG A 25 9.13 -19.43 -0.46
N SER A 26 8.13 -20.18 -0.93
CA SER A 26 7.98 -21.59 -0.55
C SER A 26 9.10 -22.47 -1.08
N LEU A 27 9.64 -22.15 -2.26
CA LEU A 27 10.79 -22.86 -2.83
C LEU A 27 12.10 -22.45 -2.14
N LEU A 28 12.24 -21.15 -1.84
CA LEU A 28 13.37 -20.63 -1.07
C LEU A 28 13.46 -21.28 0.30
N GLN A 29 12.34 -21.41 1.02
CA GLN A 29 12.28 -22.03 2.33
C GLN A 29 12.69 -23.51 2.29
N LYS A 30 12.33 -24.25 1.25
CA LYS A 30 12.80 -25.64 1.03
C LYS A 30 14.32 -25.74 0.82
N GLN A 31 14.94 -24.65 0.40
CA GLN A 31 16.39 -24.55 0.21
C GLN A 31 17.10 -23.85 1.40
N ASN A 32 16.41 -23.72 2.55
CA ASN A 32 16.92 -23.10 3.76
C ASN A 32 17.14 -21.57 3.65
N TYR A 33 16.37 -20.89 2.77
CA TYR A 33 16.35 -19.44 2.65
C TYR A 33 14.97 -18.90 2.97
N TYR A 34 14.91 -17.76 3.64
CA TYR A 34 13.65 -17.14 4.01
C TYR A 34 13.57 -15.67 3.57
N TYR A 35 12.44 -15.27 3.01
CA TYR A 35 12.11 -13.90 2.65
C TYR A 35 10.98 -13.42 3.54
N PRO A 36 11.23 -12.54 4.56
CA PRO A 36 10.27 -12.12 5.56
C PRO A 36 9.06 -11.41 4.96
N ILE A 37 7.88 -11.59 5.59
CA ILE A 37 6.64 -10.94 5.18
C ILE A 37 6.14 -9.89 6.16
N SER A 38 6.56 -9.95 7.43
CA SER A 38 6.15 -8.99 8.47
C SER A 38 6.66 -7.57 8.25
N ILE A 39 7.71 -7.41 7.46
CA ILE A 39 8.31 -6.12 7.08
C ILE A 39 7.99 -5.71 5.65
N LYS A 40 7.15 -6.48 4.96
CA LYS A 40 6.73 -6.21 3.60
C LYS A 40 5.68 -5.11 3.54
N ASN A 41 5.60 -4.43 2.40
CA ASN A 41 4.51 -3.52 2.09
C ASN A 41 3.18 -4.30 1.94
N ILE A 42 2.12 -3.81 2.58
CA ILE A 42 0.76 -4.33 2.37
C ILE A 42 0.23 -3.67 1.10
N GLY A 43 0.34 -4.37 -0.04
CA GLY A 43 -0.11 -3.84 -1.30
C GLY A 43 0.66 -4.42 -2.49
N ARG A 44 0.88 -3.58 -3.49
CA ARG A 44 1.38 -3.93 -4.81
C ARG A 44 2.86 -4.32 -4.85
N LEU A 45 3.67 -3.73 -3.98
CA LEU A 45 5.12 -3.96 -3.94
C LEU A 45 5.46 -5.06 -2.93
N ASN A 46 6.29 -5.98 -3.36
CA ASN A 46 6.76 -7.10 -2.55
C ASN A 46 8.12 -6.81 -1.90
N ASP A 47 8.38 -5.54 -1.57
CA ASP A 47 9.64 -5.04 -1.03
C ASP A 47 9.62 -4.86 0.50
N HIS A 48 10.80 -4.66 1.06
CA HIS A 48 11.01 -4.35 2.47
C HIS A 48 11.32 -2.84 2.71
N ASN A 49 11.01 -1.96 1.76
CA ASN A 49 11.20 -0.51 1.93
C ASN A 49 10.44 0.07 3.14
N PRO A 50 9.22 -0.42 3.52
CA PRO A 50 8.56 0.02 4.75
C PRO A 50 9.41 -0.20 6.00
N PHE A 51 10.19 -1.27 6.05
CA PHE A 51 11.15 -1.51 7.12
C PHE A 51 12.23 -0.43 7.15
N ALA A 52 12.85 -0.13 6.01
CA ALA A 52 13.87 0.92 5.92
C ALA A 52 13.31 2.30 6.29
N HIS A 53 12.11 2.65 5.83
CA HIS A 53 11.44 3.91 6.18
C HIS A 53 11.10 4.00 7.66
N LYS A 54 10.53 2.94 8.23
CA LYS A 54 10.21 2.88 9.66
C LYS A 54 11.48 2.97 10.50
N PHE A 55 12.54 2.26 10.09
CA PHE A 55 13.85 2.30 10.75
C PHE A 55 14.41 3.72 10.76
N ASN A 56 14.50 4.39 9.60
CA ASN A 56 14.97 5.75 9.51
C ASN A 56 14.10 6.75 10.30
N THR A 57 12.79 6.54 10.33
CA THR A 57 11.87 7.37 11.13
C THR A 57 12.12 7.23 12.62
N LEU A 58 12.43 6.02 13.09
CA LEU A 58 12.80 5.77 14.48
C LEU A 58 14.14 6.42 14.82
N LEU A 59 15.16 6.30 13.95
CA LEU A 59 16.46 6.96 14.15
C LEU A 59 16.36 8.47 14.31
N ASN A 60 15.39 9.11 13.66
CA ASN A 60 15.16 10.54 13.83
C ASN A 60 14.48 10.89 15.17
N LYS A 61 14.05 9.91 15.96
CA LYS A 61 13.35 10.09 17.24
C LYS A 61 14.13 9.56 18.43
N THR A 62 14.94 8.53 18.24
CA THR A 62 15.68 7.84 19.31
C THR A 62 16.80 6.99 18.74
N ASP A 63 17.83 6.76 19.53
CA ASP A 63 18.93 5.81 19.30
C ASP A 63 18.85 4.58 20.20
N ASP A 64 17.80 4.44 21.03
CA ASP A 64 17.61 3.29 21.92
C ASP A 64 17.21 2.02 21.13
N LEU A 65 18.13 1.10 20.95
CA LEU A 65 17.94 -0.17 20.28
C LEU A 65 16.84 -1.07 20.89
N LYS A 66 16.48 -0.86 22.16
CA LYS A 66 15.35 -1.58 22.79
C LYS A 66 14.03 -1.17 22.18
N ILE A 67 13.89 0.10 21.79
CA ILE A 67 12.70 0.60 21.09
C ILE A 67 12.63 -0.05 19.70
N PHE A 68 13.74 -0.12 18.98
CA PHE A 68 13.80 -0.82 17.68
C PHE A 68 13.41 -2.29 17.81
N SER A 69 13.97 -3.00 18.79
CA SER A 69 13.63 -4.42 19.03
C SER A 69 12.15 -4.63 19.32
N ARG A 70 11.50 -3.71 20.05
CA ARG A 70 10.06 -3.74 20.31
C ARG A 70 9.25 -3.46 19.05
N GLU A 71 9.64 -2.44 18.28
CA GLU A 71 8.93 -2.02 17.07
C GLU A 71 9.01 -3.05 15.93
N PHE A 72 10.10 -3.83 15.90
CA PHE A 72 10.32 -4.91 14.93
C PHE A 72 10.15 -6.32 15.53
N LYS A 73 9.39 -6.44 16.63
CA LYS A 73 9.12 -7.73 17.30
C LYS A 73 8.54 -8.78 16.35
N ASN A 74 7.69 -8.37 15.42
CA ASN A 74 7.10 -9.30 14.45
C ASN A 74 8.16 -9.91 13.53
N LEU A 75 9.13 -9.12 13.06
CA LEU A 75 10.26 -9.61 12.28
C LEU A 75 11.09 -10.63 13.10
N ASN A 76 11.43 -10.29 14.34
CA ASN A 76 12.19 -11.18 15.20
C ASN A 76 11.46 -12.51 15.46
N ASN A 77 10.16 -12.46 15.69
CA ASN A 77 9.35 -13.66 15.86
C ASN A 77 9.28 -14.50 14.58
N GLU A 78 9.05 -13.84 13.44
CA GLU A 78 8.98 -14.49 12.13
C GLU A 78 10.31 -15.22 11.80
N ILE A 79 11.44 -14.56 12.03
CA ILE A 79 12.77 -15.13 11.81
C ILE A 79 13.03 -16.32 12.73
N LYS A 80 12.64 -16.25 13.99
CA LYS A 80 12.78 -17.37 14.93
C LYS A 80 11.93 -18.59 14.54
N MET A 81 10.77 -18.34 13.91
CA MET A 81 9.82 -19.40 13.53
C MET A 81 10.10 -20.00 12.15
N CYS A 82 10.85 -19.33 11.28
CA CYS A 82 11.04 -19.78 9.89
C CYS A 82 11.90 -21.04 9.75
N ASN A 83 12.67 -21.39 10.77
CA ASN A 83 13.59 -22.52 10.79
C ASN A 83 14.55 -22.57 9.57
N CYS A 84 15.05 -21.39 9.17
CA CYS A 84 16.00 -21.23 8.07
C CYS A 84 17.28 -20.55 8.58
N ASP A 85 18.42 -20.95 8.02
CA ASP A 85 19.73 -20.39 8.39
C ASP A 85 20.09 -19.13 7.60
N LYS A 86 19.41 -18.90 6.47
CA LYS A 86 19.71 -17.81 5.55
C LYS A 86 18.46 -16.95 5.32
N ILE A 87 18.58 -15.66 5.58
CA ILE A 87 17.49 -14.69 5.48
C ILE A 87 17.83 -13.68 4.38
N ILE A 88 16.89 -13.40 3.48
CA ILE A 88 17.08 -12.38 2.43
C ILE A 88 16.18 -11.20 2.76
N ILE A 89 16.77 -10.01 2.87
CA ILE A 89 16.07 -8.73 3.05
C ILE A 89 16.41 -7.85 1.86
N SER A 90 15.41 -7.29 1.17
CA SER A 90 15.63 -6.45 -0.01
C SER A 90 14.93 -5.10 0.12
N MET A 91 15.73 -4.01 0.15
CA MET A 91 15.28 -2.63 0.42
C MET A 91 16.05 -1.65 -0.46
N GLU A 92 15.49 -1.23 -1.57
CA GLU A 92 16.19 -0.28 -2.46
C GLU A 92 16.38 1.13 -1.88
N ASN A 93 15.50 1.53 -0.94
CA ASN A 93 15.54 2.87 -0.37
C ASN A 93 16.55 3.04 0.77
N VAL A 94 17.14 1.97 1.27
CA VAL A 94 18.03 2.02 2.42
C VAL A 94 19.29 2.85 2.15
N GLN A 95 19.87 2.77 0.96
CA GLN A 95 21.02 3.59 0.55
C GLN A 95 20.72 5.10 0.67
N TRP A 96 19.54 5.53 0.24
CA TRP A 96 19.11 6.92 0.30
C TRP A 96 18.75 7.36 1.73
N LEU A 97 18.09 6.49 2.50
CA LEU A 97 17.58 6.78 3.84
C LEU A 97 18.71 6.79 4.88
N LEU A 98 19.64 5.84 4.80
CA LEU A 98 20.78 5.73 5.70
C LEU A 98 22.00 6.44 5.09
N ASN A 99 21.89 7.74 4.91
CA ASN A 99 22.82 8.60 4.20
C ASN A 99 23.93 9.22 5.09
N SER A 100 24.35 8.52 6.14
CA SER A 100 25.50 8.84 6.98
C SER A 100 26.05 7.58 7.65
N GLN A 101 27.34 7.56 7.95
CA GLN A 101 28.00 6.47 8.67
C GLN A 101 27.30 6.16 9.99
N GLN A 102 26.87 7.18 10.73
CA GLN A 102 26.16 6.99 12.00
C GLN A 102 24.85 6.20 11.80
N LYS A 103 24.02 6.53 10.80
CA LYS A 103 22.78 5.81 10.52
C LYS A 103 23.06 4.36 10.08
N ILE A 104 24.10 4.15 9.28
CA ILE A 104 24.52 2.81 8.84
C ILE A 104 25.01 2.00 10.04
N LYS A 105 25.76 2.63 10.97
CA LYS A 105 26.23 1.98 12.21
C LYS A 105 25.05 1.55 13.09
N TYR A 106 24.05 2.38 13.31
CA TYR A 106 22.83 1.99 14.03
C TYR A 106 22.09 0.84 13.35
N PHE A 107 22.06 0.83 12.03
CA PHE A 107 21.46 -0.26 11.28
C PHE A 107 22.24 -1.57 11.44
N TYR A 108 23.56 -1.50 11.41
CA TYR A 108 24.44 -2.63 11.71
C TYR A 108 24.20 -3.17 13.13
N ASP A 109 24.20 -2.28 14.13
CA ASP A 109 24.02 -2.65 15.55
C ASP A 109 22.65 -3.32 15.79
N PHE A 110 21.63 -2.87 15.07
CA PHE A 110 20.32 -3.54 15.09
C PHE A 110 20.38 -4.92 14.44
N LEU A 111 21.03 -5.06 13.29
CA LEU A 111 21.08 -6.34 12.56
C LEU A 111 21.92 -7.40 13.28
N ILE A 112 23.05 -7.06 13.89
CA ILE A 112 23.88 -8.01 14.65
C ILE A 112 23.19 -8.53 15.93
N TYR A 113 22.13 -7.83 16.40
CA TYR A 113 21.29 -8.34 17.47
C TYR A 113 20.42 -9.53 17.02
N ILE A 114 20.20 -9.67 15.71
CA ILE A 114 19.31 -10.67 15.12
C ILE A 114 20.11 -11.76 14.39
N PHE A 115 21.22 -11.40 13.73
CA PHE A 115 21.97 -12.24 12.81
C PHE A 115 23.44 -12.37 13.21
N ASP A 116 23.99 -13.57 13.08
CA ASP A 116 25.41 -13.83 13.37
C ASP A 116 26.32 -13.33 12.25
N ASN A 117 25.87 -13.42 11.00
CA ASN A 117 26.59 -12.98 9.82
C ASN A 117 25.68 -12.11 8.93
N ILE A 118 26.24 -11.05 8.38
CA ILE A 118 25.51 -10.13 7.51
C ILE A 118 26.32 -9.92 6.24
N LYS A 119 25.71 -10.20 5.10
CA LYS A 119 26.25 -9.91 3.77
C LYS A 119 25.43 -8.80 3.12
N ILE A 120 26.08 -7.77 2.61
CA ILE A 120 25.45 -6.64 1.93
C ILE A 120 25.57 -6.82 0.43
N ILE A 121 24.46 -6.85 -0.27
CA ILE A 121 24.41 -6.97 -1.73
C ILE A 121 24.05 -5.61 -2.31
N VAL A 122 24.85 -5.14 -3.26
CA VAL A 122 24.60 -3.89 -3.96
C VAL A 122 24.89 -4.02 -5.45
N TYR A 123 23.93 -3.59 -6.27
CA TYR A 123 24.10 -3.50 -7.71
C TYR A 123 24.40 -2.06 -8.10
N LEU A 124 25.50 -1.86 -8.83
CA LEU A 124 25.93 -0.54 -9.34
C LEU A 124 25.56 -0.43 -10.81
N ARG A 125 24.97 0.68 -11.19
CA ARG A 125 24.58 0.96 -12.58
C ARG A 125 25.43 2.09 -13.14
N ASP A 126 25.70 2.04 -14.45
CA ASP A 126 26.30 3.19 -15.15
C ASP A 126 25.57 4.49 -14.79
N VAL A 127 26.31 5.51 -14.33
CA VAL A 127 25.72 6.72 -13.75
C VAL A 127 24.86 7.50 -14.74
N ALA A 128 25.19 7.47 -16.03
CA ALA A 128 24.40 8.11 -17.07
C ALA A 128 23.09 7.35 -17.30
N GLU A 129 23.12 6.01 -17.29
CA GLU A 129 21.91 5.18 -17.37
C GLU A 129 21.06 5.27 -16.11
N LEU A 130 21.71 5.36 -14.94
CA LEU A 130 21.03 5.61 -13.68
C LEU A 130 20.30 6.94 -13.73
N PHE A 131 20.97 8.00 -14.19
CA PHE A 131 20.37 9.33 -14.33
C PHE A 131 19.11 9.31 -15.22
N ILE A 132 19.18 8.72 -16.42
CA ILE A 132 18.02 8.57 -17.31
C ILE A 132 16.87 7.83 -16.60
N SER A 133 17.19 6.74 -15.92
CA SER A 133 16.20 5.94 -15.20
C SER A 133 15.60 6.69 -14.01
N MET A 134 16.39 7.55 -13.37
CA MET A 134 15.94 8.42 -12.29
C MET A 134 15.03 9.54 -12.79
N CYS A 135 15.30 10.12 -13.96
CA CYS A 135 14.39 11.06 -14.60
C CYS A 135 13.02 10.42 -14.83
N SER A 136 13.01 9.19 -15.38
CA SER A 136 11.76 8.43 -15.57
C SER A 136 11.03 8.18 -14.26
N GLN A 137 11.76 7.79 -13.20
CA GLN A 137 11.15 7.55 -11.88
C GLN A 137 10.60 8.82 -11.26
N ALA A 138 11.31 9.91 -11.36
CA ALA A 138 10.89 11.17 -10.79
C ALA A 138 9.58 11.68 -11.42
N ILE A 139 9.43 11.52 -12.74
CA ILE A 139 8.15 11.82 -13.42
C ILE A 139 7.03 10.90 -12.92
N LYS A 140 7.31 9.60 -12.72
CA LYS A 140 6.37 8.65 -12.12
C LYS A 140 6.03 8.99 -10.67
N ASP A 141 6.96 9.62 -9.94
CA ASP A 141 6.83 10.07 -8.55
C ASP A 141 6.29 11.50 -8.40
N ASP A 142 5.65 12.05 -9.42
CA ASP A 142 4.95 13.36 -9.36
C ASP A 142 5.88 14.59 -9.43
N SER A 143 7.06 14.46 -10.05
CA SER A 143 8.00 15.58 -10.25
C SER A 143 7.88 16.18 -11.67
N HIS A 144 8.28 17.44 -11.82
CA HIS A 144 8.30 18.13 -13.12
C HIS A 144 9.63 17.90 -13.87
N LEU A 145 9.60 17.89 -15.20
CA LEU A 145 10.80 17.73 -16.03
C LEU A 145 11.94 18.70 -15.67
N ASP A 146 11.59 19.94 -15.33
CA ASP A 146 12.58 20.99 -15.02
C ASP A 146 13.46 20.69 -13.79
N TYR A 147 12.98 19.81 -12.86
CA TYR A 147 13.75 19.35 -11.72
C TYR A 147 14.78 18.26 -12.05
N HIS A 148 14.72 17.67 -13.24
CA HIS A 148 15.48 16.47 -13.55
C HIS A 148 16.78 16.75 -14.29
N PHE A 149 16.92 17.94 -14.85
CA PHE A 149 18.14 18.35 -15.56
C PHE A 149 19.11 19.13 -14.68
N LEU A 150 19.03 18.91 -13.36
CA LEU A 150 19.98 19.46 -12.43
C LEU A 150 21.35 18.79 -12.59
N TYR A 151 22.40 19.58 -12.49
CA TYR A 151 23.77 19.07 -12.40
C TYR A 151 23.95 18.19 -11.14
N PRO A 152 24.90 17.24 -11.15
CA PRO A 152 25.09 16.30 -10.03
C PRO A 152 25.31 17.00 -8.68
N TYR A 153 26.00 18.12 -8.66
CA TYR A 153 26.26 18.93 -7.45
C TYR A 153 25.00 19.66 -6.92
N GLN A 154 24.00 19.89 -7.75
CA GLN A 154 22.73 20.52 -7.39
C GLN A 154 21.69 19.52 -6.89
N ASN A 155 21.84 18.25 -7.24
CA ASN A 155 20.88 17.19 -6.92
C ASN A 155 21.41 16.27 -5.81
N LYS A 156 21.07 16.59 -4.56
CA LYS A 156 21.49 15.81 -3.39
C LYS A 156 21.15 14.32 -3.49
N LYS A 157 19.96 13.99 -4.01
CA LYS A 157 19.53 12.59 -4.13
C LYS A 157 20.35 11.86 -5.18
N SER A 158 20.56 12.47 -6.35
CA SER A 158 21.42 11.89 -7.39
C SER A 158 22.85 11.72 -6.90
N LYS A 159 23.39 12.69 -6.17
CA LYS A 159 24.73 12.58 -5.58
C LYS A 159 24.86 11.38 -4.65
N ILE A 160 23.95 11.22 -3.71
CA ILE A 160 23.97 10.08 -2.77
C ILE A 160 23.85 8.74 -3.50
N LEU A 161 22.98 8.65 -4.52
CA LEU A 161 22.72 7.39 -5.22
C LEU A 161 23.82 7.02 -6.23
N SER A 162 24.57 7.99 -6.75
CA SER A 162 25.59 7.80 -7.78
C SER A 162 27.02 7.84 -7.25
N ASP A 163 27.26 8.33 -6.03
CA ASP A 163 28.57 8.28 -5.38
C ASP A 163 28.82 6.90 -4.77
N TYR A 164 29.24 5.99 -5.62
CA TYR A 164 29.47 4.61 -5.23
C TYR A 164 30.68 4.44 -4.31
N LYS A 165 31.72 5.27 -4.48
CA LYS A 165 32.87 5.32 -3.57
C LYS A 165 32.39 5.58 -2.14
N GLN A 166 31.66 6.67 -1.94
CA GLN A 166 31.15 7.03 -0.61
C GLN A 166 30.27 5.94 -0.03
N THR A 167 29.36 5.40 -0.84
CA THR A 167 28.47 4.29 -0.41
C THR A 167 29.29 3.08 0.04
N LEU A 168 30.17 2.58 -0.81
CA LEU A 168 30.92 1.35 -0.52
C LEU A 168 31.94 1.53 0.60
N GLN A 169 32.54 2.71 0.73
CA GLN A 169 33.41 3.03 1.85
C GLN A 169 32.64 2.97 3.17
N TRP A 170 31.54 3.70 3.32
CA TRP A 170 30.77 3.73 4.56
C TRP A 170 30.21 2.37 4.96
N TRP A 171 29.65 1.63 3.97
CA TRP A 171 29.15 0.30 4.25
C TRP A 171 30.27 -0.71 4.52
N GLY A 172 31.39 -0.59 3.80
CA GLY A 172 32.55 -1.47 4.00
C GLY A 172 33.28 -1.24 5.32
N GLU A 173 33.39 0.03 5.78
CA GLU A 173 33.98 0.35 7.09
C GLU A 173 33.14 -0.21 8.25
N ILE A 174 31.83 -0.30 8.10
CA ILE A 174 30.93 -0.72 9.18
C ILE A 174 30.65 -2.22 9.14
N PHE A 175 30.40 -2.79 7.96
CA PHE A 175 30.05 -4.19 7.81
C PHE A 175 31.25 -5.12 7.51
N GLY A 176 32.40 -4.55 7.19
CA GLY A 176 33.54 -5.26 6.63
C GLY A 176 33.47 -5.34 5.10
N LYS A 177 34.57 -4.98 4.42
CA LYS A 177 34.66 -5.00 2.95
C LYS A 177 34.38 -6.39 2.36
N GLU A 178 34.84 -7.43 3.03
CA GLU A 178 34.64 -8.85 2.68
C GLU A 178 33.18 -9.30 2.76
N ASN A 179 32.36 -8.52 3.41
CA ASN A 179 30.91 -8.74 3.51
C ASN A 179 30.11 -7.98 2.47
N LEU A 180 30.76 -7.17 1.62
CA LEU A 180 30.12 -6.48 0.51
C LEU A 180 30.16 -7.34 -0.75
N ILE A 181 29.01 -7.70 -1.26
CA ILE A 181 28.81 -8.39 -2.54
C ILE A 181 28.43 -7.31 -3.56
N VAL A 182 29.42 -6.76 -4.25
CA VAL A 182 29.25 -5.68 -5.22
C VAL A 182 29.08 -6.28 -6.60
N ARG A 183 27.98 -5.91 -7.29
CA ARG A 183 27.63 -6.39 -8.62
C ARG A 183 27.44 -5.21 -9.57
N LEU A 184 27.70 -5.41 -10.86
CA LEU A 184 27.42 -4.42 -11.89
C LEU A 184 26.09 -4.72 -12.57
N PHE A 185 25.19 -3.73 -12.60
CA PHE A 185 23.90 -3.85 -13.27
C PHE A 185 24.08 -3.65 -14.78
N ASN A 186 24.58 -4.71 -15.42
CA ASN A 186 24.76 -4.79 -16.85
C ASN A 186 24.53 -6.23 -17.30
N LYS A 187 23.75 -6.44 -18.37
CA LYS A 187 23.42 -7.77 -18.88
C LYS A 187 24.65 -8.62 -19.17
N ASN A 188 25.73 -7.99 -19.63
CA ASN A 188 26.99 -8.69 -19.94
C ASN A 188 27.79 -9.09 -18.69
N GLU A 189 27.46 -8.51 -17.52
CA GLU A 189 28.11 -8.78 -16.24
C GLU A 189 27.30 -9.77 -15.38
N PHE A 190 26.03 -9.96 -15.71
CA PHE A 190 25.17 -10.88 -14.95
C PHE A 190 25.59 -12.33 -15.15
N TYR A 191 25.55 -13.08 -14.07
CA TYR A 191 25.74 -14.53 -14.14
C TYR A 191 24.74 -15.14 -15.12
N ARG A 192 25.24 -15.79 -16.17
CA ARG A 192 24.46 -16.35 -17.29
C ARG A 192 23.58 -15.30 -18.03
N GLY A 193 23.96 -14.04 -17.99
CA GLY A 193 23.27 -12.96 -18.70
C GLY A 193 21.89 -12.57 -18.15
N ASP A 194 21.53 -13.01 -16.95
CA ASP A 194 20.21 -12.83 -16.35
C ASP A 194 20.32 -12.28 -14.92
N LEU A 195 19.59 -11.22 -14.63
CA LEU A 195 19.61 -10.53 -13.33
C LEU A 195 19.18 -11.44 -12.16
N LEU A 196 18.13 -12.25 -12.35
CA LEU A 196 17.60 -13.09 -11.28
C LEU A 196 18.55 -14.25 -10.99
N LYS A 197 19.16 -14.82 -12.02
CA LYS A 197 20.20 -15.85 -11.87
C LYS A 197 21.45 -15.27 -11.22
N ASP A 198 21.80 -14.03 -11.55
CA ASP A 198 22.91 -13.33 -10.92
C ASP A 198 22.66 -13.05 -9.42
N PHE A 199 21.44 -12.63 -9.08
CA PHE A 199 21.07 -12.42 -7.68
C PHE A 199 21.09 -13.74 -6.88
N ILE A 200 20.51 -14.80 -7.43
CA ILE A 200 20.52 -16.14 -6.80
C ILE A 200 21.95 -16.63 -6.61
N TYR A 201 22.81 -16.43 -7.59
CA TYR A 201 24.25 -16.73 -7.48
C TYR A 201 24.93 -15.90 -6.37
N SER A 202 24.56 -14.61 -6.24
CA SER A 202 25.11 -13.69 -5.24
C SER A 202 24.77 -14.05 -3.79
N VAL A 203 23.70 -14.81 -3.58
CA VAL A 203 23.29 -15.28 -2.25
C VAL A 203 23.70 -16.75 -2.00
N ASP A 204 24.60 -17.31 -2.80
CA ASP A 204 25.04 -18.71 -2.73
C ASP A 204 23.89 -19.73 -2.82
N LEU A 205 22.87 -19.40 -3.59
CA LEU A 205 21.72 -20.25 -3.82
C LEU A 205 21.80 -20.89 -5.22
N LYS A 206 21.40 -22.15 -5.32
CA LYS A 206 21.31 -22.83 -6.62
C LYS A 206 20.04 -22.46 -7.34
N TRP A 207 20.16 -22.17 -8.63
CA TRP A 207 18.99 -21.95 -9.49
C TRP A 207 18.15 -23.23 -9.55
N ASP A 208 16.84 -23.07 -9.36
CA ASP A 208 15.85 -24.13 -9.51
C ASP A 208 14.96 -23.80 -10.71
N GLU A 209 14.81 -24.74 -11.64
CA GLU A 209 13.97 -24.55 -12.85
C GLU A 209 12.47 -24.44 -12.51
N LYS A 210 12.09 -24.74 -11.27
CA LYS A 210 10.72 -24.52 -10.75
C LYS A 210 10.48 -23.09 -10.31
N PHE A 211 11.49 -22.22 -10.28
CA PHE A 211 11.30 -20.82 -9.94
C PHE A 211 10.36 -20.14 -10.92
N GLN A 212 9.36 -19.47 -10.35
CA GLN A 212 8.45 -18.62 -11.11
C GLN A 212 9.13 -17.29 -11.42
N ILE A 213 9.15 -16.95 -12.71
CA ILE A 213 9.73 -15.67 -13.16
C ILE A 213 8.63 -14.61 -13.15
N PRO A 214 8.81 -13.50 -12.45
CA PRO A 214 7.83 -12.40 -12.46
C PRO A 214 7.73 -11.77 -13.84
N ILE A 215 6.56 -11.23 -14.14
CA ILE A 215 6.37 -10.40 -15.34
C ILE A 215 7.32 -9.19 -15.21
N LYS A 216 8.01 -8.88 -16.30
CA LYS A 216 8.93 -7.75 -16.34
C LYS A 216 8.12 -6.44 -16.25
N GLU A 217 8.36 -5.71 -15.20
CA GLU A 217 7.72 -4.41 -14.91
C GLU A 217 8.78 -3.30 -14.87
N ASN A 218 8.34 -2.05 -14.90
CA ASN A 218 9.18 -0.86 -14.67
C ASN A 218 10.22 -0.56 -15.77
N GLU A 219 9.80 -0.50 -17.00
CA GLU A 219 10.65 0.03 -18.07
C GLU A 219 10.75 1.57 -18.01
N THR A 220 11.82 2.10 -18.60
CA THR A 220 12.01 3.55 -18.74
C THR A 220 10.92 4.12 -19.67
N LEU A 221 10.28 5.22 -19.27
CA LEU A 221 9.29 5.90 -20.08
C LEU A 221 9.88 6.29 -21.45
N ASP A 222 9.06 6.18 -22.49
CA ASP A 222 9.33 6.84 -23.77
C ASP A 222 8.99 8.33 -23.70
N LEU A 223 9.32 9.08 -24.73
CA LEU A 223 9.12 10.54 -24.74
C LEU A 223 7.65 10.96 -24.61
N ILE A 224 6.71 10.17 -25.17
CA ILE A 224 5.28 10.43 -25.02
C ILE A 224 4.86 10.24 -23.56
N GLY A 225 5.30 9.14 -22.92
CA GLY A 225 5.06 8.89 -21.50
C GLY A 225 5.65 9.98 -20.61
N PHE A 226 6.86 10.45 -20.90
CA PHE A 226 7.47 11.58 -20.22
C PHE A 226 6.64 12.84 -20.33
N GLU A 227 6.24 13.21 -21.54
CA GLU A 227 5.49 14.43 -21.81
C GLU A 227 4.10 14.39 -21.18
N LEU A 228 3.37 13.28 -21.34
CA LEU A 228 2.04 13.12 -20.76
C LEU A 228 2.08 13.19 -19.24
N LEU A 229 2.94 12.39 -18.59
CA LEU A 229 3.04 12.40 -17.13
C LEU A 229 3.56 13.74 -16.60
N SER A 230 4.53 14.37 -17.27
CA SER A 230 5.01 15.70 -16.89
C SER A 230 3.89 16.74 -16.94
N ARG A 231 3.05 16.70 -17.97
CA ARG A 231 1.87 17.56 -18.07
C ARG A 231 0.84 17.26 -17.00
N VAL A 232 0.58 15.97 -16.77
CA VAL A 232 -0.25 15.52 -15.67
C VAL A 232 0.26 16.08 -14.35
N ASN A 233 1.55 16.00 -14.05
CA ASN A 233 2.16 16.48 -12.81
C ASN A 233 2.09 18.00 -12.66
N ARG A 234 2.34 18.78 -13.73
CA ARG A 234 2.23 20.26 -13.70
C ARG A 234 0.82 20.74 -13.39
N LEU A 235 -0.17 20.05 -13.91
CA LEU A 235 -1.57 20.42 -13.75
C LEU A 235 -2.11 20.09 -12.36
N LYS A 236 -1.39 19.26 -11.59
CA LYS A 236 -1.84 18.69 -10.33
C LYS A 236 -0.76 18.68 -9.25
N PRO A 237 -0.08 19.82 -8.97
CA PRO A 237 0.92 19.88 -7.94
C PRO A 237 0.23 19.64 -6.58
N PHE A 238 0.14 18.56 -6.01
CA PHE A 238 -0.40 18.24 -4.66
C PHE A 238 -1.34 17.02 -4.61
N MET A 239 -1.16 16.03 -5.49
CA MET A 239 -2.05 14.88 -5.40
C MET A 239 -1.40 13.61 -4.90
N PHE A 240 -2.21 12.94 -4.09
CA PHE A 240 -1.92 11.67 -3.45
C PHE A 240 -1.35 10.61 -4.39
N LYS A 241 -0.14 10.13 -4.05
CA LYS A 241 0.62 9.07 -4.73
C LYS A 241 -0.18 7.80 -5.06
N SER A 242 -1.30 7.55 -4.37
CA SER A 242 -2.04 6.30 -4.48
C SER A 242 -2.98 6.17 -5.69
N ARG A 243 -3.20 7.23 -6.48
CA ARG A 243 -4.24 7.23 -7.54
C ARG A 243 -3.73 7.28 -8.98
N TYR A 244 -2.41 7.36 -9.17
CA TYR A 244 -1.80 7.29 -10.51
C TYR A 244 -1.26 5.94 -10.88
N PHE A 245 -1.39 4.97 -9.99
CA PHE A 245 -0.93 3.62 -10.29
C PHE A 245 -1.43 3.15 -11.66
N ASP A 246 -2.67 3.50 -12.03
CA ASP A 246 -3.21 3.08 -13.32
C ASP A 246 -2.50 3.74 -14.50
N ILE A 247 -2.15 5.02 -14.41
CA ILE A 247 -1.43 5.76 -15.47
C ILE A 247 0.02 5.28 -15.54
N VAL A 248 0.69 5.20 -14.40
CA VAL A 248 2.06 4.69 -14.32
C VAL A 248 2.11 3.24 -14.77
N GLU A 249 1.15 2.42 -14.37
CA GLU A 249 1.05 1.01 -14.75
C GLU A 249 0.82 0.81 -16.25
N TYR A 250 0.02 1.67 -16.88
CA TYR A 250 -0.12 1.64 -18.33
C TYR A 250 1.22 1.88 -19.02
N PHE A 251 1.95 2.93 -18.62
CA PHE A 251 3.26 3.22 -19.21
C PHE A 251 4.30 2.15 -18.88
N ASP A 252 4.28 1.59 -17.68
CA ASP A 252 5.19 0.49 -17.31
C ASP A 252 4.95 -0.77 -18.14
N ARG A 253 3.70 -1.06 -18.53
CA ARG A 253 3.35 -2.21 -19.37
C ARG A 253 3.58 -1.97 -20.87
N ASN A 254 3.34 -0.76 -21.34
CA ASN A 254 3.25 -0.45 -22.77
C ASN A 254 4.47 0.27 -23.35
N CYS A 255 5.42 0.73 -22.51
CA CYS A 255 6.71 1.27 -23.01
C CYS A 255 7.67 0.21 -23.57
N THR A 256 7.33 -1.07 -23.48
CA THR A 256 8.16 -2.20 -23.95
C THR A 256 8.36 -2.26 -25.45
N ASN A 257 7.53 -1.58 -26.25
CA ASN A 257 7.63 -1.53 -27.71
C ASN A 257 8.63 -0.49 -28.24
N VAL A 258 9.63 -0.10 -27.42
CA VAL A 258 10.70 0.87 -27.79
C VAL A 258 11.47 0.46 -29.05
N LYS A 259 11.49 -0.83 -29.41
CA LYS A 259 12.12 -1.27 -30.67
C LYS A 259 11.43 -0.71 -31.91
N GLN A 260 10.12 -0.51 -31.85
CA GLN A 260 9.33 0.02 -32.99
C GLN A 260 9.40 1.55 -33.08
N TYR A 261 9.72 2.23 -31.98
CA TYR A 261 9.75 3.69 -31.88
C TYR A 261 11.05 4.18 -31.23
N SER A 262 12.21 3.76 -31.79
CA SER A 262 13.53 4.17 -31.28
C SER A 262 13.71 5.70 -31.22
N HIS A 263 13.01 6.46 -32.07
CA HIS A 263 12.98 7.91 -32.09
C HIS A 263 12.24 8.52 -30.88
N LEU A 264 11.47 7.74 -30.14
CA LEU A 264 10.81 8.16 -28.89
C LEU A 264 11.64 7.87 -27.64
N LYS A 265 12.84 7.35 -27.78
CA LYS A 265 13.73 7.13 -26.64
C LYS A 265 14.04 8.47 -25.98
N PHE A 266 13.70 8.59 -24.68
CA PHE A 266 14.05 9.77 -23.90
C PHE A 266 15.57 9.89 -23.74
N GLN A 267 16.09 11.04 -24.07
CA GLN A 267 17.52 11.36 -24.02
C GLN A 267 17.71 12.78 -23.46
N PRO A 268 18.16 12.94 -22.22
CA PRO A 268 18.38 14.24 -21.57
C PRO A 268 19.36 15.12 -22.33
N PRO A 269 19.49 16.43 -21.95
CA PRO A 269 20.50 17.30 -22.51
C PRO A 269 21.90 16.71 -22.43
N LYS A 270 22.66 16.80 -23.52
CA LYS A 270 24.02 16.23 -23.65
C LYS A 270 24.95 16.77 -22.57
N GLU A 271 24.86 18.06 -22.30
CA GLU A 271 25.68 18.73 -21.29
C GLU A 271 25.46 18.13 -19.89
N ILE A 272 24.21 17.92 -19.52
CA ILE A 272 23.86 17.28 -18.25
C ILE A 272 24.37 15.85 -18.18
N MET A 273 24.17 15.07 -19.25
CA MET A 273 24.71 13.71 -19.33
C MET A 273 26.22 13.67 -19.16
N GLN A 274 26.94 14.55 -19.84
CA GLN A 274 28.39 14.65 -19.73
C GLN A 274 28.83 15.06 -18.32
N SER A 275 28.07 15.96 -17.68
CA SER A 275 28.36 16.39 -16.32
C SER A 275 28.28 15.24 -15.31
N TYR A 276 27.28 14.35 -15.43
CA TYR A 276 27.18 13.16 -14.59
C TYR A 276 28.32 12.18 -14.81
N ILE A 277 28.68 11.92 -16.07
CA ILE A 277 29.80 11.02 -16.41
C ILE A 277 31.10 11.56 -15.79
N ASN A 278 31.39 12.83 -15.99
CA ASN A 278 32.65 13.44 -15.51
C ASN A 278 32.68 13.53 -13.96
N TYR A 279 31.57 13.91 -13.35
CA TYR A 279 31.52 14.16 -11.89
C TYR A 279 31.78 12.89 -11.08
N PHE A 280 31.30 11.73 -11.56
CA PHE A 280 31.44 10.46 -10.85
C PHE A 280 32.57 9.57 -11.36
N GLU A 281 33.40 10.02 -12.30
CA GLU A 281 34.50 9.22 -12.86
C GLU A 281 35.52 8.80 -11.79
N GLU A 282 35.91 9.69 -10.89
CA GLU A 282 36.81 9.35 -9.79
C GLU A 282 36.19 8.31 -8.84
N SER A 283 34.91 8.46 -8.53
CA SER A 283 34.17 7.52 -7.71
C SER A 283 34.13 6.13 -8.37
N ASN A 284 33.85 6.08 -9.67
CA ASN A 284 33.81 4.85 -10.44
C ASN A 284 35.19 4.18 -10.52
N GLU A 285 36.26 4.97 -10.74
CA GLU A 285 37.61 4.44 -10.81
C GLU A 285 38.06 3.85 -9.46
N TRP A 286 37.75 4.51 -8.35
CA TRP A 286 38.01 3.95 -7.03
C TRP A 286 37.30 2.60 -6.86
N VAL A 287 36.01 2.49 -7.23
CA VAL A 287 35.25 1.23 -7.14
C VAL A 287 35.85 0.15 -8.03
N ARG A 288 36.30 0.53 -9.25
CA ARG A 288 36.98 -0.38 -10.16
C ARG A 288 38.22 -0.97 -9.48
N GLN A 289 39.08 -0.12 -8.92
CA GLN A 289 40.33 -0.56 -8.27
C GLN A 289 40.05 -1.49 -7.09
N GLU A 290 39.08 -1.14 -6.25
CA GLU A 290 38.79 -1.85 -5.01
C GLU A 290 38.03 -3.17 -5.19
N PHE A 291 37.10 -3.25 -6.14
CA PHE A 291 36.19 -4.38 -6.28
C PHE A 291 36.30 -5.11 -7.64
N PHE A 292 36.83 -4.44 -8.65
CA PHE A 292 36.95 -4.99 -10.01
C PHE A 292 38.33 -4.73 -10.63
N PRO A 293 39.44 -5.07 -9.95
CA PRO A 293 40.79 -4.72 -10.40
C PRO A 293 41.17 -5.36 -11.76
N HIS A 294 40.47 -6.42 -12.15
CA HIS A 294 40.63 -7.09 -13.43
C HIS A 294 40.02 -6.34 -14.63
N LYS A 295 39.21 -5.31 -14.38
CA LYS A 295 38.58 -4.52 -15.44
C LYS A 295 39.41 -3.30 -15.78
N GLU A 296 39.44 -2.93 -17.03
CA GLU A 296 40.08 -1.66 -17.47
C GLU A 296 39.26 -0.45 -17.00
N ARG A 297 37.94 -0.53 -17.03
CA ARG A 297 36.99 0.48 -16.55
C ARG A 297 35.84 -0.18 -15.83
N LEU A 298 35.26 0.53 -14.86
CA LEU A 298 34.07 0.01 -14.14
C LEU A 298 32.88 -0.15 -15.09
N PHE A 299 32.59 0.88 -15.86
CA PHE A 299 31.59 0.88 -16.93
C PHE A 299 32.22 1.24 -18.27
N PRO A 300 31.67 0.75 -19.39
CA PRO A 300 32.14 1.12 -20.72
C PRO A 300 32.12 2.64 -20.93
N LYS A 301 33.15 3.17 -21.59
CA LYS A 301 33.19 4.60 -21.92
C LYS A 301 32.03 4.93 -22.86
N LYS A 302 31.20 5.88 -22.47
CA LYS A 302 30.12 6.39 -23.32
C LYS A 302 30.66 7.48 -24.24
N ASP A 303 30.62 7.19 -25.52
CA ASP A 303 30.85 8.20 -26.55
C ASP A 303 29.57 9.01 -26.79
N LEU A 304 29.60 10.28 -26.43
CA LEU A 304 28.50 11.22 -26.67
C LEU A 304 28.72 12.05 -27.96
N SER A 305 29.67 11.73 -28.83
CA SER A 305 29.92 12.49 -30.06
C SER A 305 28.68 12.50 -30.97
N ASN A 306 28.04 11.35 -31.13
CA ASN A 306 26.83 11.17 -31.91
C ASN A 306 25.53 11.20 -31.07
N TYR A 307 25.62 11.63 -29.81
CA TYR A 307 24.46 11.69 -28.91
C TYR A 307 23.48 12.76 -29.38
N LYS A 308 22.24 12.37 -29.61
CA LYS A 308 21.15 13.28 -29.97
C LYS A 308 20.24 13.44 -28.76
N GLU A 309 20.12 14.66 -28.31
CA GLU A 309 19.15 15.03 -27.26
C GLU A 309 17.74 14.78 -27.74
N ASN A 310 16.90 14.24 -26.89
CA ASN A 310 15.49 13.95 -27.16
C ASN A 310 14.69 13.95 -25.85
N TYR A 311 14.48 15.13 -25.29
CA TYR A 311 13.82 15.33 -24.00
C TYR A 311 12.54 16.16 -24.09
N GLU A 312 12.23 16.70 -25.28
CA GLU A 312 11.01 17.46 -25.56
C GLU A 312 10.31 16.86 -26.80
N LEU A 313 9.01 16.76 -26.74
CA LEU A 313 8.17 16.39 -27.87
C LEU A 313 7.89 17.65 -28.70
N LYS A 314 8.74 17.92 -29.70
CA LYS A 314 8.69 19.14 -30.52
C LYS A 314 7.50 19.17 -31.47
N GLU A 315 7.05 18.02 -31.94
CA GLU A 315 5.95 17.89 -32.90
C GLU A 315 5.00 16.77 -32.45
N MET A 316 3.71 16.98 -32.66
CA MET A 316 2.67 16.00 -32.37
C MET A 316 2.27 15.30 -33.65
N LYS A 317 2.83 14.13 -33.90
CA LYS A 317 2.55 13.32 -35.07
C LYS A 317 1.24 12.53 -34.91
N PRO A 318 0.56 12.15 -36.02
CA PRO A 318 -0.67 11.38 -35.95
C PRO A 318 -0.56 10.11 -35.12
N GLU A 319 0.52 9.32 -35.28
CA GLU A 319 0.77 8.10 -34.53
C GLU A 319 0.92 8.32 -33.01
N TYR A 320 1.19 9.54 -32.55
CA TYR A 320 1.24 9.86 -31.13
C TYR A 320 -0.16 10.06 -30.54
N TRP A 321 -1.09 10.54 -31.34
CA TRP A 321 -2.50 10.61 -30.95
C TRP A 321 -3.10 9.21 -30.81
N ASP A 322 -2.72 8.26 -31.67
CA ASP A 322 -3.15 6.86 -31.54
C ASP A 322 -2.68 6.26 -30.21
N LYS A 323 -1.41 6.47 -29.82
CA LYS A 323 -0.91 6.06 -28.51
C LYS A 323 -1.62 6.70 -27.32
N ILE A 324 -1.98 7.98 -27.45
CA ILE A 324 -2.75 8.67 -26.42
C ILE A 324 -4.18 8.11 -26.34
N ALA A 325 -4.78 7.78 -27.49
CA ALA A 325 -6.09 7.16 -27.56
C ALA A 325 -6.06 5.74 -26.95
N GLU A 326 -5.04 4.92 -27.26
CA GLU A 326 -4.83 3.63 -26.63
C GLU A 326 -4.68 3.74 -25.11
N PHE A 327 -3.90 4.70 -24.64
CA PHE A 327 -3.75 5.00 -23.21
C PHE A 327 -5.08 5.35 -22.55
N ILE A 328 -5.89 6.19 -23.16
CA ILE A 328 -7.22 6.55 -22.64
C ILE A 328 -8.15 5.34 -22.64
N ALA A 329 -8.14 4.57 -23.72
CA ALA A 329 -8.96 3.36 -23.86
C ALA A 329 -8.58 2.29 -22.81
N ASP A 330 -7.29 2.09 -22.56
CA ASP A 330 -6.81 1.14 -21.55
C ASP A 330 -7.22 1.57 -20.13
N ILE A 331 -7.09 2.86 -19.80
CA ILE A 331 -7.56 3.36 -18.50
C ILE A 331 -9.06 3.13 -18.33
N VAL A 332 -9.87 3.45 -19.35
CA VAL A 332 -11.32 3.24 -19.31
C VAL A 332 -11.65 1.76 -19.17
N SER A 333 -11.01 0.91 -19.96
CA SER A 333 -11.18 -0.55 -19.90
C SER A 333 -10.80 -1.12 -18.52
N THR A 334 -9.63 -0.74 -18.01
CA THR A 334 -9.16 -1.16 -16.68
C THR A 334 -10.09 -0.71 -15.57
N LYS A 335 -10.60 0.52 -15.64
CA LYS A 335 -11.58 1.02 -14.65
C LYS A 335 -12.90 0.28 -14.72
N ASN A 336 -13.38 -0.02 -15.91
CA ASN A 336 -14.61 -0.79 -16.11
C ASN A 336 -14.46 -2.21 -15.57
N GLN A 337 -13.32 -2.87 -15.84
CA GLN A 337 -13.02 -4.20 -15.28
C GLN A 337 -12.97 -4.16 -13.75
N ASN A 338 -12.27 -3.20 -13.17
CA ASN A 338 -12.21 -3.02 -11.72
C ASN A 338 -13.58 -2.78 -11.08
N ILE A 339 -14.47 -2.08 -11.77
CA ILE A 339 -15.86 -1.86 -11.34
C ILE A 339 -16.62 -3.18 -11.40
N ALA A 340 -16.50 -3.93 -12.50
CA ALA A 340 -17.15 -5.24 -12.67
C ALA A 340 -16.70 -6.22 -11.57
N ASP A 341 -15.39 -6.33 -11.31
CA ASP A 341 -14.84 -7.20 -10.27
C ASP A 341 -15.35 -6.83 -8.87
N LYS A 342 -15.38 -5.53 -8.56
CA LYS A 342 -15.95 -5.04 -7.30
C LYS A 342 -17.43 -5.34 -7.19
N THR A 343 -18.18 -5.26 -8.28
CA THR A 343 -19.60 -5.58 -8.32
C THR A 343 -19.83 -7.06 -8.01
N ILE A 344 -19.01 -7.96 -8.58
CA ILE A 344 -19.04 -9.40 -8.29
C ILE A 344 -18.75 -9.67 -6.80
N ILE A 345 -17.74 -8.98 -6.25
CA ILE A 345 -17.41 -9.12 -4.82
C ILE A 345 -18.57 -8.67 -3.93
N ILE A 346 -19.23 -7.55 -4.28
CA ILE A 346 -20.41 -7.05 -3.55
C ILE A 346 -21.54 -8.07 -3.62
N GLN A 347 -21.89 -8.58 -4.81
CA GLN A 347 -22.93 -9.59 -4.98
C GLN A 347 -22.65 -10.87 -4.19
N ASN A 348 -21.38 -11.29 -4.12
CA ASN A 348 -21.01 -12.46 -3.32
C ASN A 348 -21.14 -12.20 -1.81
N LYS A 349 -20.79 -11.00 -1.35
CA LYS A 349 -21.01 -10.59 0.04
C LYS A 349 -22.50 -10.52 0.39
N ASP A 350 -23.33 -10.01 -0.51
CA ASP A 350 -24.78 -9.95 -0.32
C ASP A 350 -25.37 -11.36 -0.19
N LYS A 351 -24.94 -12.32 -1.00
CA LYS A 351 -25.34 -13.74 -0.86
C LYS A 351 -24.96 -14.32 0.51
N VAL A 352 -23.74 -13.99 1.00
CA VAL A 352 -23.31 -14.43 2.33
C VAL A 352 -24.18 -13.81 3.42
N ILE A 353 -24.49 -12.52 3.32
CA ILE A 353 -25.36 -11.81 4.25
C ILE A 353 -26.77 -12.45 4.28
N VAL A 354 -27.34 -12.74 3.11
CA VAL A 354 -28.65 -13.42 3.02
C VAL A 354 -28.61 -14.79 3.69
N ASN A 355 -27.58 -15.60 3.44
CA ASN A 355 -27.41 -16.90 4.07
C ASN A 355 -27.29 -16.80 5.61
N GLN A 356 -26.50 -15.85 6.09
CA GLN A 356 -26.36 -15.61 7.53
C GLN A 356 -27.67 -15.13 8.15
N THR A 357 -28.41 -14.26 7.47
CA THR A 357 -29.74 -13.81 7.91
C THR A 357 -30.71 -14.97 8.03
N ASN A 358 -30.72 -15.88 7.05
CA ASN A 358 -31.56 -17.07 7.09
C ASN A 358 -31.19 -18.03 8.24
N GLN A 359 -29.88 -18.17 8.53
CA GLN A 359 -29.41 -18.94 9.69
C GLN A 359 -29.84 -18.31 11.01
N ILE A 360 -29.75 -16.97 11.13
CA ILE A 360 -30.21 -16.23 12.31
C ILE A 360 -31.70 -16.44 12.51
N ASN A 361 -32.51 -16.33 11.46
CA ASN A 361 -33.95 -16.55 11.52
C ASN A 361 -34.30 -17.98 11.96
N SER A 362 -33.60 -18.98 11.43
CA SER A 362 -33.74 -20.38 11.83
C SER A 362 -33.40 -20.59 13.31
N LEU A 363 -32.29 -20.00 13.78
CA LEU A 363 -31.89 -20.08 15.19
C LEU A 363 -32.91 -19.38 16.12
N GLN A 364 -33.48 -18.25 15.68
CA GLN A 364 -34.52 -17.55 16.42
C GLN A 364 -35.80 -18.38 16.56
N THR A 365 -36.18 -19.09 15.51
CA THR A 365 -37.33 -20.02 15.52
C THR A 365 -37.07 -21.16 16.50
N THR A 366 -35.88 -21.78 16.40
CA THR A 366 -35.48 -22.87 17.32
C THR A 366 -35.45 -22.38 18.79
N LEU A 367 -34.99 -21.14 19.02
CA LEU A 367 -35.00 -20.55 20.35
C LEU A 367 -36.40 -20.31 20.89
N LYS A 368 -37.34 -19.92 20.01
CA LYS A 368 -38.76 -19.74 20.37
C LYS A 368 -39.42 -21.08 20.76
N ASP A 369 -39.15 -22.14 19.97
CA ASP A 369 -39.66 -23.49 20.23
C ASP A 369 -39.09 -24.07 21.53
N ASN A 370 -37.78 -23.88 21.78
CA ASN A 370 -37.15 -24.29 23.03
C ASN A 370 -37.70 -23.53 24.25
N LYS A 371 -38.04 -22.23 24.11
CA LYS A 371 -38.74 -21.48 25.15
C LYS A 371 -40.15 -22.05 25.42
N ALA A 372 -40.89 -22.41 24.40
CA ALA A 372 -42.19 -23.02 24.53
C ALA A 372 -42.12 -24.39 25.26
N HIS A 373 -41.14 -25.22 24.89
CA HIS A 373 -40.87 -26.47 25.62
C HIS A 373 -40.48 -26.26 27.09
N LEU A 374 -39.72 -25.21 27.38
CA LEU A 374 -39.33 -24.84 28.75
C LEU A 374 -40.56 -24.44 29.58
N ILE A 375 -41.48 -23.66 29.01
CA ILE A 375 -42.74 -23.27 29.66
C ILE A 375 -43.64 -24.51 29.88
N GLN A 376 -43.73 -25.42 28.92
CA GLN A 376 -44.47 -26.69 29.11
C GLN A 376 -43.84 -27.54 30.21
N ALA A 377 -42.50 -27.64 30.26
CA ALA A 377 -41.81 -28.38 31.31
C ALA A 377 -42.03 -27.73 32.70
N GLN A 378 -42.04 -26.37 32.78
CA GLN A 378 -42.36 -25.63 34.01
C GLN A 378 -43.83 -25.87 34.44
N ASN A 379 -44.78 -25.86 33.49
CA ASN A 379 -46.18 -26.12 33.79
C ASN A 379 -46.42 -27.57 34.26
N LEU A 380 -45.71 -28.52 33.60
CA LEU A 380 -45.74 -29.92 34.03
C LEU A 380 -45.14 -30.07 35.45
N ASN A 381 -44.05 -29.37 35.74
CA ASN A 381 -43.41 -29.35 37.06
C ASN A 381 -44.34 -28.77 38.15
N ASN A 382 -45.08 -27.70 37.80
CA ASN A 382 -46.08 -27.10 38.70
C ASN A 382 -47.25 -28.05 38.95
N THR A 383 -47.66 -28.81 37.95
CA THR A 383 -48.70 -29.84 38.10
C THR A 383 -48.19 -31.00 38.96
N LEU A 384 -46.93 -31.42 38.73
CA LEU A 384 -46.28 -32.45 39.54
C LEU A 384 -46.15 -32.02 41.01
N ASN A 385 -45.81 -30.74 41.27
CA ASN A 385 -45.69 -30.18 42.62
C ASN A 385 -47.05 -30.16 43.34
N LYS A 386 -48.16 -29.86 42.63
CA LYS A 386 -49.49 -29.98 43.19
C LYS A 386 -49.85 -31.43 43.59
N THR A 387 -49.49 -32.38 42.70
CA THR A 387 -49.70 -33.81 42.97
C THR A 387 -48.83 -34.32 44.13
N ILE A 388 -47.64 -33.74 44.30
CA ILE A 388 -46.76 -34.05 45.43
C ILE A 388 -47.38 -33.50 46.74
N GLN A 389 -47.90 -32.25 46.73
CA GLN A 389 -48.60 -31.70 47.92
C GLN A 389 -49.83 -32.50 48.34
N GLU A 390 -50.57 -33.06 47.41
CA GLU A 390 -51.70 -33.95 47.71
C GLU A 390 -51.25 -35.30 48.29
N LYS A 391 -50.03 -35.74 47.98
CA LYS A 391 -49.42 -36.97 48.52
C LYS A 391 -48.66 -36.72 49.85
N ASP A 392 -48.29 -35.49 50.23
CA ASP A 392 -47.62 -35.17 51.47
C ASP A 392 -48.44 -35.50 52.75
N ILE A 393 -49.75 -35.60 52.62
CA ILE A 393 -50.61 -36.10 53.68
C ILE A 393 -50.35 -37.59 54.00
N ILE A 394 -49.72 -38.31 53.08
CA ILE A 394 -49.45 -39.77 53.18
C ILE A 394 -47.99 -40.05 53.61
N ILE A 395 -47.13 -39.09 53.59
CA ILE A 395 -45.69 -39.37 53.71
C ILE A 395 -45.05 -38.64 54.90
N ASN A 396 -45.59 -38.75 56.11
CA ASN A 396 -44.91 -38.36 57.33
C ASN A 396 -43.73 -39.27 57.75
N SER A 397 -43.41 -40.29 57.01
CA SER A 397 -42.30 -41.21 57.30
C SER A 397 -41.02 -41.03 56.44
N ASN A 398 -41.05 -40.16 55.45
CA ASN A 398 -39.88 -39.96 54.57
C ASN A 398 -39.30 -38.53 54.60
N THR A 399 -39.49 -37.79 55.70
CA THR A 399 -39.04 -36.38 55.86
C THR A 399 -37.53 -36.20 55.63
N ASN A 400 -36.74 -37.19 55.99
CA ASN A 400 -35.30 -37.11 55.83
C ASN A 400 -34.80 -37.24 54.36
N GLN A 401 -35.58 -37.87 53.48
CA GLN A 401 -35.24 -37.91 52.03
C GLN A 401 -35.71 -36.67 51.30
N ILE A 402 -36.77 -36.05 51.75
CA ILE A 402 -37.31 -34.80 51.19
C ILE A 402 -36.37 -33.63 51.49
N ASP A 403 -35.78 -33.54 52.69
CA ASP A 403 -34.82 -32.49 53.02
C ASP A 403 -33.52 -32.58 52.20
N GLN A 404 -33.06 -33.78 51.90
CA GLN A 404 -31.89 -33.94 51.02
C GLN A 404 -32.23 -33.57 49.57
N LEU A 405 -33.43 -33.89 49.10
CA LEU A 405 -33.91 -33.51 47.74
C LEU A 405 -34.14 -31.99 47.63
N GLN A 406 -34.66 -31.34 48.67
CA GLN A 406 -34.86 -29.89 48.69
C GLN A 406 -33.51 -29.15 48.66
N ASN A 407 -32.51 -29.66 49.35
CA ASN A 407 -31.18 -29.08 49.31
C ASN A 407 -30.51 -29.19 47.91
N ASN A 408 -30.67 -30.33 47.24
CA ASN A 408 -30.20 -30.50 45.87
C ASN A 408 -30.95 -29.61 44.86
N ILE A 409 -32.22 -29.38 45.07
CA ILE A 409 -33.05 -28.47 44.24
C ILE A 409 -32.61 -27.01 44.44
N LYS A 410 -32.34 -26.58 45.68
CA LYS A 410 -31.81 -25.23 45.96
C LYS A 410 -30.44 -24.98 45.31
N GLU A 411 -29.58 -26.00 45.30
CA GLU A 411 -28.27 -25.89 44.71
C GLU A 411 -28.35 -25.84 43.16
N LYS A 412 -29.23 -26.61 42.54
CA LYS A 412 -29.51 -26.54 41.11
C LYS A 412 -30.20 -25.26 40.65
N ILE A 413 -31.06 -24.69 41.50
CA ILE A 413 -31.68 -23.38 41.24
C ILE A 413 -30.62 -22.26 41.28
N LYS A 414 -29.66 -22.34 42.21
CA LYS A 414 -28.51 -21.41 42.19
C LYS A 414 -27.68 -21.54 40.92
N GLN A 415 -27.42 -22.76 40.48
CA GLN A 415 -26.71 -22.99 39.22
C GLN A 415 -27.51 -22.51 38.00
N LEU A 416 -28.82 -22.73 37.97
CA LEU A 416 -29.71 -22.20 36.94
C LEU A 416 -29.78 -20.68 36.91
N HIS A 417 -29.74 -20.03 38.08
CA HIS A 417 -29.75 -18.58 38.14
C HIS A 417 -28.45 -17.96 37.61
N ILE A 418 -27.31 -18.62 37.88
CA ILE A 418 -26.01 -18.26 37.28
C ILE A 418 -26.03 -18.42 35.75
N LEU A 419 -26.65 -19.49 35.27
CA LEU A 419 -26.76 -19.73 33.83
C LEU A 419 -27.70 -18.73 33.13
N GLN A 420 -28.84 -18.39 33.77
CA GLN A 420 -29.77 -17.37 33.27
C GLN A 420 -29.12 -15.99 33.16
N ASN A 421 -28.36 -15.57 34.21
CA ASN A 421 -27.64 -14.30 34.15
C ASN A 421 -26.60 -14.28 33.04
N SER A 422 -25.91 -15.38 32.83
CA SER A 422 -24.93 -15.51 31.73
C SER A 422 -25.60 -15.44 30.32
N ILE A 423 -26.80 -16.00 30.18
CA ILE A 423 -27.59 -15.92 28.93
C ILE A 423 -28.10 -14.50 28.71
N GLN A 424 -28.53 -13.82 29.78
CA GLN A 424 -29.01 -12.43 29.72
C GLN A 424 -27.89 -11.45 29.31
N GLU A 425 -26.71 -11.63 29.88
CA GLU A 425 -25.53 -10.82 29.48
C GLU A 425 -25.14 -11.02 28.00
N LYS A 426 -25.09 -12.28 27.57
CA LYS A 426 -24.79 -12.58 26.17
C LYS A 426 -25.87 -12.07 25.21
N SER A 427 -27.14 -12.11 25.61
CA SER A 427 -28.26 -11.58 24.83
C SER A 427 -28.17 -10.05 24.67
N THR A 428 -27.77 -9.36 25.75
CA THR A 428 -27.60 -7.89 25.73
C THR A 428 -26.43 -7.49 24.84
N GLN A 429 -25.32 -8.23 24.89
CA GLN A 429 -24.17 -7.99 24.01
C GLN A 429 -24.52 -8.27 22.53
N LEU A 430 -25.29 -9.31 22.27
CA LEU A 430 -25.76 -9.66 20.92
C LEU A 430 -26.66 -8.55 20.34
N ASN A 431 -27.59 -8.02 21.14
CA ASN A 431 -28.48 -6.93 20.73
C ASN A 431 -27.73 -5.62 20.43
N GLN A 432 -26.68 -5.33 21.21
CA GLN A 432 -25.82 -4.16 20.97
C GLN A 432 -24.99 -4.30 19.70
N LEU A 433 -24.49 -5.51 19.40
CA LEU A 433 -23.77 -5.81 18.17
C LEU A 433 -24.70 -5.79 16.95
N GLN A 434 -25.91 -6.35 17.08
CA GLN A 434 -26.92 -6.35 16.01
C GLN A 434 -27.38 -4.93 15.66
N SER A 435 -27.59 -4.06 16.67
CA SER A 435 -28.01 -2.68 16.41
C SER A 435 -26.92 -1.85 15.70
N LYS A 436 -25.65 -2.06 16.06
CA LYS A 436 -24.53 -1.42 15.36
C LYS A 436 -24.39 -1.93 13.93
N LEU A 437 -24.50 -3.24 13.74
CA LEU A 437 -24.38 -3.88 12.43
C LEU A 437 -25.56 -3.49 11.52
N SER A 438 -26.79 -3.49 12.03
CA SER A 438 -27.98 -3.10 11.27
C SER A 438 -27.93 -1.63 10.86
N PHE A 439 -27.48 -0.75 11.75
CA PHE A 439 -27.32 0.66 11.41
C PHE A 439 -26.28 0.85 10.29
N GLN A 440 -25.12 0.17 10.38
CA GLN A 440 -24.11 0.24 9.35
C GLN A 440 -24.53 -0.38 8.02
N THR A 441 -25.29 -1.47 8.06
CA THR A 441 -25.80 -2.13 6.86
C THR A 441 -26.89 -1.29 6.18
N GLN A 442 -27.71 -0.61 6.95
CA GLN A 442 -28.82 0.19 6.43
C GLN A 442 -28.39 1.56 5.93
N TYR A 443 -27.47 2.21 6.62
CA TYR A 443 -27.12 3.62 6.38
C TYR A 443 -25.67 3.83 5.97
N GLY A 444 -24.85 2.78 5.96
CA GLY A 444 -23.41 2.86 5.73
C GLY A 444 -22.64 3.50 6.89
N THR A 445 -21.52 4.10 6.62
CA THR A 445 -20.68 4.77 7.62
C THR A 445 -20.71 6.28 7.48
N ALA A 446 -20.47 7.00 8.56
CA ALA A 446 -20.31 8.46 8.52
C ALA A 446 -19.15 8.86 7.61
N LYS A 447 -18.08 8.09 7.62
CA LYS A 447 -16.92 8.26 6.73
C LYS A 447 -17.34 8.24 5.27
N SER A 448 -18.05 7.20 4.83
CA SER A 448 -18.53 7.08 3.46
C SER A 448 -19.46 8.23 3.08
N ARG A 449 -20.32 8.67 3.99
CA ARG A 449 -21.20 9.83 3.75
C ARG A 449 -20.44 11.14 3.55
N ILE A 450 -19.39 11.38 4.36
CA ILE A 450 -18.55 12.58 4.20
C ILE A 450 -17.80 12.52 2.86
N GLN A 451 -17.26 11.35 2.51
CA GLN A 451 -16.57 11.16 1.23
C GLN A 451 -17.50 11.29 0.02
N ASN A 452 -18.79 11.03 0.18
CA ASN A 452 -19.80 11.26 -0.87
C ASN A 452 -20.33 12.70 -0.93
N GLN A 453 -19.95 13.59 -0.03
CA GLN A 453 -20.32 15.01 -0.11
C GLN A 453 -19.65 15.68 -1.31
N LEU A 454 -20.34 16.68 -1.85
CA LEU A 454 -19.86 17.45 -3.01
C LEU A 454 -18.46 18.02 -2.77
N SER A 455 -18.22 18.55 -1.58
CA SER A 455 -16.89 19.06 -1.18
C SER A 455 -15.80 18.01 -1.35
N TYR A 456 -16.03 16.80 -0.86
CA TYR A 456 -15.05 15.73 -1.01
C TYR A 456 -14.85 15.32 -2.48
N LYS A 457 -15.95 15.10 -3.22
CA LYS A 457 -15.91 14.70 -4.64
C LYS A 457 -15.21 15.76 -5.51
N LEU A 458 -15.48 17.04 -5.27
CA LEU A 458 -14.84 18.15 -5.99
C LEU A 458 -13.36 18.27 -5.64
N GLY A 459 -13.02 18.25 -4.35
CA GLY A 459 -11.64 18.28 -3.92
C GLY A 459 -10.84 17.11 -4.46
N GLN A 460 -11.44 15.93 -4.46
CA GLN A 460 -10.85 14.74 -5.07
C GLN A 460 -10.59 14.91 -6.56
N ALA A 461 -11.56 15.46 -7.30
CA ALA A 461 -11.41 15.74 -8.72
C ALA A 461 -10.35 16.81 -8.99
N MET A 462 -10.31 17.87 -8.16
CA MET A 462 -9.23 18.88 -8.24
C MET A 462 -7.88 18.22 -8.05
N ILE A 463 -7.76 17.46 -6.97
CA ILE A 463 -6.56 16.71 -6.65
C ILE A 463 -6.23 15.70 -7.77
N VAL A 464 -7.19 14.96 -8.39
CA VAL A 464 -6.98 14.02 -9.49
C VAL A 464 -6.60 14.74 -10.78
N ASN A 465 -7.29 15.84 -11.17
CA ASN A 465 -7.05 16.55 -12.42
C ASN A 465 -5.86 17.55 -12.37
N SER A 466 -5.32 17.94 -11.21
CA SER A 466 -4.17 18.85 -11.09
C SER A 466 -2.78 18.19 -11.34
N LYS A 467 -2.71 16.93 -11.72
CA LYS A 467 -1.46 16.17 -11.92
C LYS A 467 -0.98 16.10 -13.38
N SER A 468 -1.73 16.66 -14.36
CA SER A 468 -1.33 16.65 -15.77
C SER A 468 -1.82 17.85 -16.54
N PHE A 469 -1.14 18.25 -17.60
CA PHE A 469 -1.56 19.36 -18.48
C PHE A 469 -2.92 19.07 -19.12
N LEU A 470 -3.15 17.86 -19.58
CA LEU A 470 -4.45 17.44 -20.14
C LEU A 470 -5.54 17.44 -19.06
N GLY A 471 -5.20 17.00 -17.85
CA GLY A 471 -6.11 17.05 -16.71
C GLY A 471 -6.52 18.48 -16.35
N TYR A 472 -5.63 19.45 -16.49
CA TYR A 472 -5.95 20.88 -16.24
C TYR A 472 -6.95 21.43 -17.28
N LEU A 473 -6.82 21.05 -18.53
CA LEU A 473 -7.77 21.41 -19.58
C LEU A 473 -9.14 20.75 -19.35
N ILE A 474 -9.14 19.52 -18.87
CA ILE A 474 -10.37 18.76 -18.61
C ILE A 474 -10.97 19.08 -17.24
N MET A 475 -10.18 19.65 -16.30
CA MET A 475 -10.62 19.93 -14.93
C MET A 475 -11.94 20.70 -14.85
N PRO A 476 -12.15 21.80 -15.58
CA PRO A 476 -13.42 22.54 -15.51
C PRO A 476 -14.60 21.66 -15.90
N MET A 477 -14.42 20.83 -16.95
CA MET A 477 -15.46 19.91 -17.41
C MET A 477 -15.68 18.77 -16.40
N ALA A 478 -14.61 18.26 -15.80
CA ALA A 478 -14.71 17.23 -14.76
C ALA A 478 -15.43 17.76 -13.52
N LEU A 479 -15.09 18.97 -13.07
CA LEU A 479 -15.73 19.60 -11.92
C LEU A 479 -17.20 19.91 -12.22
N LEU A 480 -17.50 20.42 -13.41
CA LEU A 480 -18.86 20.67 -13.85
C LEU A 480 -19.67 19.36 -13.92
N SER A 481 -19.09 18.33 -14.49
CA SER A 481 -19.71 17.00 -14.56
C SER A 481 -20.05 16.46 -13.17
N ILE A 482 -19.11 16.57 -12.20
CA ILE A 482 -19.34 16.16 -10.82
C ILE A 482 -20.44 17.00 -10.16
N MET A 483 -20.45 18.30 -10.38
CA MET A 483 -21.50 19.17 -9.84
C MET A 483 -22.89 18.80 -10.41
N ILE A 484 -22.98 18.57 -11.72
CA ILE A 484 -24.21 18.16 -12.38
C ILE A 484 -24.65 16.78 -11.87
N SER A 485 -23.74 15.81 -11.86
CA SER A 485 -24.01 14.45 -11.38
C SER A 485 -24.46 14.47 -9.91
N HIS A 486 -23.74 15.19 -9.05
CA HIS A 486 -24.11 15.31 -7.64
C HIS A 486 -25.48 15.99 -7.45
N LYS A 487 -25.77 17.02 -8.24
CA LYS A 487 -27.09 17.67 -8.22
C LYS A 487 -28.21 16.73 -8.67
N GLN A 488 -27.94 15.90 -9.68
CA GLN A 488 -28.87 14.86 -10.11
C GLN A 488 -29.05 13.79 -9.04
N GLU A 489 -27.95 13.32 -8.45
CA GLU A 489 -27.97 12.37 -7.33
C GLU A 489 -28.82 12.91 -6.17
N GLN A 490 -28.63 14.17 -5.80
CA GLN A 490 -29.38 14.83 -4.74
C GLN A 490 -30.86 14.95 -5.10
N LYS A 491 -31.19 15.31 -6.36
CA LYS A 491 -32.57 15.37 -6.82
C LYS A 491 -33.26 14.02 -6.75
N ILE A 492 -32.61 12.99 -7.26
CA ILE A 492 -33.09 11.60 -7.19
C ILE A 492 -33.28 11.16 -5.73
N TYR A 493 -32.33 11.52 -4.86
CA TYR A 493 -32.42 11.23 -3.44
C TYR A 493 -33.61 11.92 -2.78
N GLN A 494 -33.83 13.21 -3.07
CA GLN A 494 -34.99 13.95 -2.56
C GLN A 494 -36.33 13.40 -3.08
N GLU A 495 -36.38 12.99 -4.36
CA GLU A 495 -37.56 12.34 -4.92
C GLU A 495 -37.84 10.98 -4.27
N LYS A 496 -36.78 10.20 -4.00
CA LYS A 496 -36.91 8.94 -3.27
C LYS A 496 -37.42 9.15 -1.85
N ILE A 497 -36.91 10.16 -1.13
CA ILE A 497 -37.36 10.50 0.23
C ILE A 497 -38.82 10.99 0.22
N LYS A 498 -39.22 11.77 -0.80
CA LYS A 498 -40.64 12.20 -0.95
C LYS A 498 -41.58 11.02 -1.15
N LYS A 499 -41.14 10.02 -1.92
CA LYS A 499 -41.92 8.78 -2.14
C LYS A 499 -41.89 7.83 -0.95
N ASN A 500 -40.77 7.77 -0.25
CA ASN A 500 -40.59 6.92 0.91
C ASN A 500 -39.72 7.66 1.95
N PRO A 501 -40.35 8.31 2.95
CA PRO A 501 -39.63 9.06 4.00
C PRO A 501 -38.64 8.21 4.82
N SER A 502 -38.82 6.89 4.87
CA SER A 502 -37.92 5.99 5.60
C SER A 502 -36.53 5.85 4.97
N LEU A 503 -36.38 6.29 3.72
CA LEU A 503 -35.09 6.32 3.01
C LEU A 503 -34.23 7.56 3.39
N LYS A 504 -34.77 8.44 4.23
CA LYS A 504 -34.01 9.58 4.74
C LYS A 504 -32.87 9.10 5.63
N LEU A 505 -31.66 9.46 5.23
CA LEU A 505 -30.48 9.11 6.03
C LEU A 505 -30.51 9.84 7.38
N PRO A 506 -30.16 9.16 8.48
CA PRO A 506 -30.07 9.77 9.80
C PRO A 506 -29.11 10.97 9.82
N PRO A 507 -29.21 11.90 10.80
CA PRO A 507 -28.20 12.94 10.98
C PRO A 507 -26.80 12.33 11.04
N LEU A 508 -25.81 13.05 10.53
CA LEU A 508 -24.44 12.51 10.45
C LEU A 508 -23.88 12.18 11.84
N GLU A 509 -24.30 12.97 12.83
CA GLU A 509 -23.93 12.85 14.25
C GLU A 509 -24.44 11.57 14.90
N SER A 510 -25.47 10.96 14.33
CA SER A 510 -26.07 9.71 14.86
C SER A 510 -25.32 8.44 14.43
N TYR A 511 -24.33 8.57 13.55
CA TYR A 511 -23.56 7.42 13.10
C TYR A 511 -22.55 6.96 14.15
N PRO A 512 -22.41 5.63 14.37
CA PRO A 512 -21.49 5.10 15.37
C PRO A 512 -20.02 5.50 15.16
N ASP A 513 -19.62 5.73 13.90
CA ASP A 513 -18.27 6.15 13.50
C ASP A 513 -18.13 7.68 13.31
N TYR A 514 -19.10 8.48 13.73
CA TYR A 514 -19.13 9.92 13.46
C TYR A 514 -17.89 10.67 13.94
N LYS A 515 -17.49 10.42 15.21
CA LYS A 515 -16.32 11.10 15.80
C LYS A 515 -15.02 10.81 15.02
N GLU A 516 -14.90 9.59 14.53
CA GLU A 516 -13.74 9.17 13.73
C GLU A 516 -13.81 9.71 12.31
N ALA A 517 -15.01 9.72 11.74
CA ALA A 517 -15.29 10.21 10.40
C ALA A 517 -15.10 11.73 10.26
N LEU A 518 -15.18 12.51 11.33
CA LEU A 518 -14.90 13.94 11.30
C LEU A 518 -13.50 14.27 10.76
N LYS A 519 -12.53 13.37 10.95
CA LYS A 519 -11.18 13.50 10.38
C LYS A 519 -11.19 13.63 8.86
N GLU A 520 -12.19 13.06 8.19
CA GLU A 520 -12.34 13.18 6.73
C GLU A 520 -12.69 14.63 6.29
N LYS A 521 -13.32 15.42 7.16
CA LYS A 521 -13.57 16.83 6.88
C LYS A 521 -12.33 17.71 7.06
N GLU A 522 -11.38 17.25 7.88
CA GLU A 522 -10.11 17.92 8.09
C GLU A 522 -9.10 17.64 6.98
N CYS A 523 -9.33 16.61 6.16
CA CYS A 523 -8.41 16.25 5.09
C CYS A 523 -8.37 17.31 3.98
N LEU A 524 -7.21 17.42 3.34
CA LEU A 524 -6.96 18.32 2.22
C LEU A 524 -8.04 18.22 1.13
N THR A 525 -8.45 16.99 0.83
CA THR A 525 -9.47 16.70 -0.18
C THR A 525 -10.78 17.44 0.12
N TYR A 526 -11.25 17.34 1.36
CA TYR A 526 -12.52 17.99 1.73
C TYR A 526 -12.40 19.52 1.74
N LYS A 527 -11.32 20.03 2.33
CA LYS A 527 -11.05 21.49 2.44
C LYS A 527 -10.92 22.16 1.07
N LEU A 528 -10.26 21.52 0.12
CA LEU A 528 -10.15 22.03 -1.26
C LEU A 528 -11.51 22.15 -1.97
N GLY A 529 -12.34 21.10 -1.85
CA GLY A 529 -13.66 21.15 -2.46
C GLY A 529 -14.58 22.14 -1.77
N GLU A 530 -14.47 22.30 -0.45
CA GLU A 530 -15.22 23.33 0.29
C GLU A 530 -14.80 24.74 -0.14
N ALA A 531 -13.50 24.98 -0.29
CA ALA A 531 -12.98 26.26 -0.79
C ALA A 531 -13.47 26.55 -2.21
N LEU A 532 -13.52 25.55 -3.09
CA LEU A 532 -14.06 25.69 -4.43
C LEU A 532 -15.56 26.02 -4.42
N ILE A 533 -16.35 25.36 -3.57
CA ILE A 533 -17.78 25.65 -3.43
C ILE A 533 -17.99 27.07 -2.92
N LYS A 534 -17.23 27.50 -1.92
CA LYS A 534 -17.28 28.88 -1.41
C LYS A 534 -16.92 29.90 -2.49
N ALA A 535 -15.90 29.62 -3.31
CA ALA A 535 -15.48 30.47 -4.41
C ALA A 535 -16.55 30.56 -5.51
N SER A 536 -17.15 29.44 -5.86
CA SER A 536 -18.24 29.36 -6.87
C SER A 536 -19.49 30.11 -6.41
N ASN A 537 -19.86 30.03 -5.15
CA ASN A 537 -21.03 30.74 -4.61
C ASN A 537 -20.82 32.26 -4.52
N ASN A 538 -19.57 32.71 -4.55
CA ASN A 538 -19.20 34.12 -4.45
C ASN A 538 -18.44 34.62 -5.69
N TRP A 539 -18.75 34.07 -6.86
CA TRP A 539 -17.99 34.32 -8.08
C TRP A 539 -18.05 35.78 -8.53
N TYR A 540 -19.17 36.47 -8.33
CA TYR A 540 -19.32 37.91 -8.60
C TYR A 540 -18.50 38.79 -7.65
N GLY A 541 -18.16 38.33 -6.46
CA GLY A 541 -17.35 39.02 -5.46
C GLY A 541 -15.85 38.65 -5.47
N GLY A 542 -15.33 38.11 -6.59
CA GLY A 542 -13.95 37.72 -6.72
C GLY A 542 -13.59 36.39 -5.98
N GLY A 543 -14.60 35.55 -5.80
CA GLY A 543 -14.46 34.28 -5.05
C GLY A 543 -13.33 33.39 -5.56
N TYR A 544 -13.11 33.31 -6.88
CA TYR A 544 -12.02 32.52 -7.47
C TYR A 544 -10.63 33.13 -7.23
N ILE A 545 -10.53 34.45 -7.07
CA ILE A 545 -9.29 35.14 -6.69
C ILE A 545 -8.98 34.81 -5.21
N LYS A 546 -10.00 34.84 -4.35
CA LYS A 546 -9.89 34.44 -2.95
C LYS A 546 -9.53 32.95 -2.81
N LEU A 547 -10.08 32.11 -3.65
CA LEU A 547 -9.74 30.68 -3.70
C LEU A 547 -8.25 30.46 -3.91
N TRP A 548 -7.61 31.23 -4.82
CA TRP A 548 -6.18 31.11 -5.07
C TRP A 548 -5.32 31.43 -3.82
N PHE A 549 -5.76 32.38 -2.99
CA PHE A 549 -5.12 32.72 -1.72
C PHE A 549 -5.45 31.72 -0.60
N GLU A 550 -6.68 31.20 -0.58
CA GLU A 550 -7.07 30.16 0.39
C GLU A 550 -6.36 28.82 0.12
N MET A 551 -6.19 28.44 -1.14
CA MET A 551 -5.43 27.23 -1.52
C MET A 551 -3.95 27.26 -1.10
N ARG A 552 -3.38 28.43 -0.84
CA ARG A 552 -2.04 28.56 -0.25
C ARG A 552 -2.02 28.34 1.26
N LYS A 553 -3.15 28.38 1.92
CA LYS A 553 -3.29 28.20 3.38
C LYS A 553 -3.76 26.79 3.77
N ILE A 554 -4.36 26.09 2.83
CA ILE A 554 -4.80 24.70 2.96
C ILE A 554 -3.64 23.75 2.60
#